data_8ee30d2ee7fded1f71fc80e9337f31b8
#
_entry.id   8ee30d2ee7fded1f71fc80e9337f31b8
#
_cell.length_a   1.000
_cell.length_b   1.000
_cell.length_c   1.000
_cell.angle_alpha   90.00
_cell.angle_beta   90.00
_cell.angle_gamma   90.00
#
_symmetry.space_group_name_H-M   'P 1'
#
loop_
_entity.id
_entity.type
_entity.pdbx_description
1 polymer ?
#
loop_
_entity_poly.entity_id
_entity_poly.type
_entity_poly.pdbx_seq_one_letter_code
_entity_poly.pdbx_strand_id
1 'polypeptide(L)'
;MALIPEALASPTGTATAGRTPVNGDTIANLSDKTMLVLTAPSSGTLTATVTAVKPCSQGALHNLVAAINSGSPPVVVGPIDSRYASNSTGLATVNYTGTLTASTVYTTRV
;
A
#
# COMPACT_ATOMS: atom_id res chain seq x y z
N MET A 1 10.67 9.69 3.44
CA MET A 1 9.76 8.58 3.72
C MET A 1 8.63 9.08 4.59
N ALA A 2 7.43 8.72 4.28
CA ALA A 2 6.25 9.17 5.02
C ALA A 2 5.36 7.97 5.33
N LEU A 3 4.69 8.03 6.48
CA LEU A 3 3.77 6.98 6.90
C LEU A 3 2.44 7.14 6.15
N ILE A 4 1.96 6.05 5.56
CA ILE A 4 0.65 6.02 4.90
C ILE A 4 -0.44 6.04 5.98
N PRO A 5 -1.46 6.92 5.86
CA PRO A 5 -2.53 6.96 6.83
C PRO A 5 -3.36 5.69 6.82
N GLU A 6 -3.87 5.30 7.98
CA GLU A 6 -4.70 4.11 8.16
C GLU A 6 -6.14 4.49 8.41
N ALA A 7 -7.06 3.81 7.73
CA ALA A 7 -8.49 3.93 7.97
C ALA A 7 -9.02 2.63 8.56
N LEU A 8 -9.58 2.68 9.75
CA LEU A 8 -10.16 1.52 10.40
C LEU A 8 -11.68 1.57 10.25
N ALA A 9 -12.28 0.41 9.95
CA ALA A 9 -13.73 0.30 9.87
C ALA A 9 -14.35 0.60 11.23
N SER A 10 -15.50 1.25 11.24
CA SER A 10 -16.30 1.51 12.44
C SER A 10 -17.77 1.34 12.14
N PRO A 11 -18.62 1.12 13.18
CA PRO A 11 -20.07 0.96 12.97
C PRO A 11 -20.74 2.18 12.33
N THR A 12 -20.16 3.36 12.50
CA THR A 12 -20.70 4.60 11.92
C THR A 12 -20.04 4.99 10.61
N GLY A 13 -19.12 4.16 10.12
CA GLY A 13 -18.32 4.46 8.93
C GLY A 13 -17.07 5.27 9.26
N THR A 14 -16.09 5.20 8.39
CA THR A 14 -14.84 5.95 8.54
C THR A 14 -14.52 6.67 7.24
N ALA A 15 -14.38 7.98 7.31
CA ALA A 15 -13.92 8.78 6.19
C ALA A 15 -12.39 8.85 6.21
N THR A 16 -11.78 8.65 5.03
CA THR A 16 -10.32 8.71 4.90
C THR A 16 -9.95 9.53 3.70
N ALA A 17 -9.13 10.55 3.91
CA ALA A 17 -8.69 11.41 2.83
C ALA A 17 -7.56 10.79 1.99
N GLY A 18 -6.79 9.87 2.56
CA GLY A 18 -5.63 9.34 1.88
C GLY A 18 -4.52 10.40 1.75
N ARG A 19 -3.44 10.04 1.09
CA ARG A 19 -2.29 10.92 0.91
C ARG A 19 -1.69 10.67 -0.47
N THR A 20 -1.12 11.72 -1.09
CA THR A 20 -0.41 11.56 -2.36
C THR A 20 0.75 10.57 -2.20
N PRO A 21 0.90 9.59 -3.10
CA PRO A 21 1.99 8.62 -3.02
C PRO A 21 3.35 9.31 -3.16
N VAL A 22 4.32 8.88 -2.36
CA VAL A 22 5.72 9.31 -2.44
C VAL A 22 6.59 8.07 -2.33
N ASN A 23 7.59 7.94 -3.20
CA ASN A 23 8.50 6.80 -3.14
C ASN A 23 9.17 6.71 -1.77
N GLY A 24 9.22 5.49 -1.25
CA GLY A 24 9.70 5.25 0.10
C GLY A 24 8.64 5.39 1.16
N ASP A 25 7.37 5.48 0.80
CA ASP A 25 6.26 5.45 1.75
C ASP A 25 6.34 4.20 2.61
N THR A 26 5.89 4.32 3.87
CA THR A 26 5.95 3.22 4.82
C THR A 26 4.55 2.89 5.34
N ILE A 27 4.35 1.62 5.69
CA ILE A 27 3.10 1.10 6.25
C ILE A 27 3.39 0.53 7.63
N ALA A 28 2.64 0.99 8.62
CA ALA A 28 2.68 0.47 9.98
C ALA A 28 1.55 -0.54 10.22
N ASN A 29 1.58 -1.18 11.39
CA ASN A 29 0.52 -2.09 11.85
C ASN A 29 0.27 -3.24 10.88
N LEU A 30 1.36 -3.88 10.43
CA LEU A 30 1.28 -4.99 9.49
C LEU A 30 0.58 -6.18 10.12
N SER A 31 -0.31 -6.81 9.37
CA SER A 31 -1.03 -8.00 9.80
C SER A 31 -1.58 -8.75 8.59
N ASP A 32 -2.13 -9.93 8.82
CA ASP A 32 -2.80 -10.69 7.76
C ASP A 32 -4.11 -10.04 7.29
N LYS A 33 -4.50 -8.92 7.89
CA LYS A 33 -5.73 -8.17 7.55
C LYS A 33 -5.46 -6.76 7.06
N THR A 34 -4.20 -6.34 7.01
CA THR A 34 -3.83 -4.99 6.55
C THR A 34 -3.80 -4.94 5.03
N MET A 35 -4.54 -4.00 4.45
CA MET A 35 -4.65 -3.79 3.00
C MET A 35 -4.23 -2.40 2.63
N LEU A 36 -3.58 -2.25 1.47
CA LEU A 36 -3.25 -0.96 0.88
C LEU A 36 -4.30 -0.62 -0.18
N VAL A 37 -4.84 0.58 -0.11
CA VAL A 37 -5.83 1.06 -1.08
C VAL A 37 -5.22 2.19 -1.90
N LEU A 38 -5.29 2.04 -3.23
CA LEU A 38 -4.79 3.01 -4.20
C LEU A 38 -5.96 3.58 -4.99
N THR A 39 -5.97 4.90 -5.19
CA THR A 39 -6.93 5.52 -6.11
C THR A 39 -6.24 5.90 -7.41
N ALA A 40 -7.03 6.03 -8.49
CA ALA A 40 -6.50 6.25 -9.83
C ALA A 40 -5.75 7.57 -9.96
N PRO A 41 -4.65 7.61 -10.74
CA PRO A 41 -3.99 8.87 -11.08
C PRO A 41 -4.82 9.67 -12.09
N SER A 42 -4.42 10.93 -12.32
CA SER A 42 -5.12 11.80 -13.28
C SER A 42 -4.93 11.37 -14.73
N SER A 43 -3.84 10.68 -15.03
CA SER A 43 -3.54 10.17 -16.36
C SER A 43 -2.57 9.00 -16.27
N GLY A 44 -2.49 8.16 -17.30
CA GLY A 44 -1.55 7.07 -17.36
C GLY A 44 -1.81 5.97 -16.34
N THR A 45 -0.75 5.35 -15.87
CA THR A 45 -0.81 4.21 -14.96
C THR A 45 0.12 4.45 -13.77
N LEU A 46 -0.37 4.14 -12.57
CA LEU A 46 0.42 4.09 -11.35
C LEU A 46 0.65 2.64 -10.97
N THR A 47 1.90 2.26 -10.73
CA THR A 47 2.26 0.94 -10.24
C THR A 47 2.88 1.07 -8.86
N ALA A 48 2.34 0.36 -7.88
CA ALA A 48 2.88 0.32 -6.53
C ALA A 48 3.50 -1.04 -6.26
N THR A 49 4.67 -1.04 -5.63
CA THR A 49 5.39 -2.26 -5.24
C THR A 49 5.67 -2.23 -3.75
N VAL A 50 5.14 -3.21 -3.02
CA VAL A 50 5.47 -3.42 -1.61
C VAL A 50 6.58 -4.44 -1.57
N THR A 51 7.75 -4.04 -1.08
CA THR A 51 8.96 -4.85 -1.13
C THR A 51 8.95 -5.92 -0.04
N ALA A 52 9.12 -7.18 -0.43
CA ALA A 52 9.26 -8.28 0.51
C ALA A 52 10.64 -8.24 1.16
N VAL A 53 10.70 -8.45 2.47
CA VAL A 53 11.95 -8.50 3.24
C VAL A 53 12.25 -9.92 3.67
N LYS A 54 11.21 -10.71 3.97
CA LYS A 54 11.36 -12.09 4.42
C LYS A 54 10.85 -13.05 3.34
N PRO A 55 11.52 -14.19 3.14
CA PRO A 55 11.06 -15.16 2.13
C PRO A 55 9.72 -15.78 2.51
N CYS A 56 8.98 -16.22 1.51
CA CYS A 56 7.79 -17.01 1.71
C CYS A 56 8.16 -18.45 2.09
N SER A 57 7.18 -19.31 2.31
CA SER A 57 7.40 -20.70 2.71
C SER A 57 8.27 -21.50 1.71
N GLN A 58 8.38 -21.02 0.47
CA GLN A 58 9.20 -21.67 -0.56
C GLN A 58 10.61 -21.06 -0.66
N GLY A 59 10.97 -20.15 0.24
CA GLY A 59 12.31 -19.56 0.30
C GLY A 59 12.56 -18.40 -0.66
N ALA A 60 11.55 -17.92 -1.37
CA ALA A 60 11.70 -16.82 -2.33
C ALA A 60 11.07 -15.54 -1.80
N LEU A 61 11.64 -14.38 -2.19
CA LEU A 61 11.05 -13.07 -1.90
C LEU A 61 10.02 -12.74 -2.97
N HIS A 62 8.79 -12.47 -2.53
CA HIS A 62 7.69 -12.13 -3.42
C HIS A 62 7.15 -10.75 -3.08
N ASN A 63 7.45 -9.77 -3.91
CA ASN A 63 6.89 -8.43 -3.76
C ASN A 63 5.42 -8.43 -4.13
N LEU A 64 4.64 -7.57 -3.47
CA LEU A 64 3.29 -7.27 -3.92
C LEU A 64 3.36 -6.16 -4.95
N VAL A 65 2.78 -6.38 -6.12
CA VAL A 65 2.76 -5.40 -7.20
C VAL A 65 1.32 -5.18 -7.63
N ALA A 66 0.91 -3.91 -7.70
CA ALA A 66 -0.42 -3.55 -8.16
C ALA A 66 -0.35 -2.35 -9.08
N ALA A 67 -1.12 -2.38 -10.17
CA ALA A 67 -1.21 -1.29 -11.11
C ALA A 67 -2.64 -0.77 -11.18
N ILE A 68 -2.79 0.54 -11.31
CA ILE A 68 -4.08 1.18 -11.47
C ILE A 68 -4.01 2.22 -12.59
N ASN A 69 -4.95 2.13 -13.52
CA ASN A 69 -5.04 3.06 -14.65
C ASN A 69 -5.91 4.26 -14.28
N SER A 70 -5.63 5.38 -14.95
CA SER A 70 -6.49 6.56 -14.88
C SER A 70 -7.94 6.18 -15.19
N GLY A 71 -8.87 6.68 -14.39
CA GLY A 71 -10.30 6.42 -14.56
C GLY A 71 -10.78 5.08 -14.01
N SER A 72 -9.90 4.24 -13.49
CA SER A 72 -10.27 2.96 -12.90
C SER A 72 -10.78 3.12 -11.47
N PRO A 73 -11.62 2.20 -10.97
CA PRO A 73 -12.00 2.19 -9.56
C PRO A 73 -10.79 1.92 -8.66
N PRO A 74 -10.87 2.25 -7.35
CA PRO A 74 -9.78 1.99 -6.43
C PRO A 74 -9.36 0.52 -6.41
N VAL A 75 -8.05 0.29 -6.23
CA VAL A 75 -7.45 -1.05 -6.16
C VAL A 75 -7.02 -1.31 -4.73
N VAL A 76 -7.36 -2.50 -4.22
CA VAL A 76 -6.97 -2.95 -2.88
C VAL A 76 -5.92 -4.04 -3.02
N VAL A 77 -4.81 -3.86 -2.30
CA VAL A 77 -3.65 -4.74 -2.37
C VAL A 77 -3.36 -5.30 -0.98
N GLY A 78 -3.12 -6.59 -0.92
CA GLY A 78 -2.73 -7.21 0.34
C GLY A 78 -3.11 -8.68 0.43
N PRO A 79 -3.00 -9.28 1.61
CA PRO A 79 -2.63 -8.65 2.87
C PRO A 79 -1.13 -8.30 2.95
N ILE A 80 -0.83 -7.25 3.73
CA ILE A 80 0.54 -6.80 3.95
C ILE A 80 0.92 -7.18 5.37
N ASP A 81 1.57 -8.32 5.50
CA ASP A 81 1.89 -8.92 6.78
C ASP A 81 3.38 -8.73 7.12
N SER A 82 3.85 -9.48 8.12
CA SER A 82 5.22 -9.34 8.62
C SER A 82 6.31 -9.69 7.61
N ARG A 83 5.98 -10.33 6.47
CA ARG A 83 6.98 -10.63 5.43
C ARG A 83 7.51 -9.36 4.77
N TYR A 84 6.79 -8.27 4.88
CA TYR A 84 7.15 -6.98 4.29
C TYR A 84 7.78 -6.03 5.30
N ALA A 85 7.87 -6.43 6.57
CA ALA A 85 8.41 -5.59 7.63
C ALA A 85 9.94 -5.47 7.52
N SER A 86 10.43 -4.23 7.50
CA SER A 86 11.87 -3.97 7.58
C SER A 86 12.45 -4.50 8.90
N ASN A 87 13.63 -5.10 8.84
CA ASN A 87 14.29 -5.64 10.03
C ASN A 87 14.68 -4.55 11.04
N SER A 88 14.82 -3.30 10.57
CA SER A 88 15.25 -2.19 11.45
C SER A 88 14.08 -1.37 11.98
N THR A 89 12.99 -1.23 11.23
CA THR A 89 11.87 -0.36 11.61
C THR A 89 10.56 -1.08 11.87
N GLY A 90 10.41 -2.31 11.37
CA GLY A 90 9.15 -3.03 11.43
C GLY A 90 8.09 -2.51 10.46
N LEU A 91 8.44 -1.58 9.58
CA LEU A 91 7.52 -0.98 8.62
C LEU A 91 7.73 -1.59 7.22
N ALA A 92 6.65 -1.71 6.46
CA ALA A 92 6.74 -2.08 5.05
C ALA A 92 7.08 -0.85 4.22
N THR A 93 7.81 -1.04 3.13
CA THR A 93 8.21 0.03 2.21
C THR A 93 7.47 -0.12 0.88
N VAL A 94 6.91 0.98 0.39
CA VAL A 94 6.19 1.04 -0.88
C VAL A 94 6.90 1.99 -1.82
N ASN A 95 7.18 1.52 -3.03
CA ASN A 95 7.72 2.36 -4.10
C ASN A 95 6.73 2.39 -5.26
N TYR A 96 6.73 3.49 -5.99
CA TYR A 96 5.80 3.73 -7.08
C TYR A 96 6.52 4.05 -8.36
N THR A 97 5.94 3.66 -9.49
CA THR A 97 6.38 4.06 -10.83
C THR A 97 5.17 4.58 -11.61
N GLY A 98 5.45 5.39 -12.61
CA GLY A 98 4.39 5.97 -13.44
C GLY A 98 3.91 7.32 -12.92
N THR A 99 2.63 7.61 -13.11
CA THR A 99 2.03 8.89 -12.74
C THR A 99 1.45 8.84 -11.35
N LEU A 100 1.90 9.75 -10.46
CA LEU A 100 1.43 9.82 -9.08
C LEU A 100 0.43 10.96 -8.86
N THR A 101 0.29 11.86 -9.82
CA THR A 101 -0.56 13.05 -9.69
C THR A 101 -2.03 12.66 -9.51
N ALA A 102 -2.69 13.27 -8.54
CA ALA A 102 -4.10 13.06 -8.17
C ALA A 102 -4.43 11.68 -7.60
N SER A 103 -3.47 10.76 -7.56
CA SER A 103 -3.65 9.49 -6.84
C SER A 103 -3.57 9.73 -5.33
N THR A 104 -4.21 8.86 -4.56
CA THR A 104 -4.08 8.84 -3.10
C THR A 104 -3.88 7.41 -2.61
N VAL A 105 -3.25 7.28 -1.45
CA VAL A 105 -3.03 5.98 -0.81
C VAL A 105 -3.45 6.04 0.65
N TYR A 106 -3.99 4.94 1.14
CA TYR A 106 -4.25 4.73 2.56
C TYR A 106 -4.27 3.24 2.84
N THR A 107 -4.21 2.87 4.11
CA THR A 107 -4.33 1.48 4.52
C THR A 107 -5.61 1.27 5.31
N THR A 108 -6.12 0.05 5.27
CA THR A 108 -7.30 -0.35 6.04
C THR A 108 -7.10 -1.76 6.55
N ARG A 109 -7.89 -2.16 7.52
CA ARG A 109 -7.93 -3.54 8.00
C ARG A 109 -9.32 -4.12 7.81
N VAL A 110 -9.34 -5.36 7.44
CA VAL A 110 -10.59 -6.09 7.23
C VAL A 110 -11.02 -6.80 8.52
#